data_37194f42dc1e5566c73604c2e5a51897
#
_entry.id   37194f42dc1e5566c73604c2e5a51897
#
_cell.length_a   1.000
_cell.length_b   1.000
_cell.length_c   1.000
_cell.angle_alpha   90.00
_cell.angle_beta   90.00
_cell.angle_gamma   90.00
#
_symmetry.space_group_name_H-M   'P 1'
#
loop_
_entity.id
_entity.type
_entity.pdbx_description
1 polymer ?
#
loop_
_entity_poly.entity_id
_entity_poly.type
_entity_poly.pdbx_seq_one_letter_code
_entity_poly.pdbx_strand_id
1 'polypeptide(L)'
;MNQIDLNNKIAVVTGGGQGFGYSMVERFSQSGATVVIWDKDKDLIESLNLPKNVTAVQTDVTSYESVENSVKETLSKHNKIDILVNNAGIAGPSFKTWEYPIDQWQNVVDIDLTGVFYCCKAVVPHMVKSDYGRIVNVSSIAGKEGNPNAMPYSAAKAGVIALTKSLGKELSDKNIAVNCVTPAAAKTRIFDQISQEHIDYMLSKIPRGRFLKVDELASMVSWLVSEENSYTTGAVFDLSGGRATY
;
A
#
# COMPACT_ATOMS: atom_id res chain seq x y z
N MET A 1 -2.13 -23.45 -9.82
CA MET A 1 -2.02 -22.09 -9.26
C MET A 1 -0.86 -22.13 -8.26
N ASN A 2 0.09 -21.19 -8.37
CA ASN A 2 1.15 -21.12 -7.37
C ASN A 2 0.54 -20.76 -6.01
N GLN A 3 0.87 -21.55 -4.99
CA GLN A 3 0.42 -21.30 -3.63
C GLN A 3 1.53 -20.52 -2.91
N ILE A 4 1.25 -19.28 -2.53
CA ILE A 4 2.12 -18.53 -1.62
C ILE A 4 1.70 -18.90 -0.21
N ASP A 5 2.65 -19.36 0.59
CA ASP A 5 2.41 -19.73 1.99
C ASP A 5 2.66 -18.53 2.92
N LEU A 6 1.60 -18.10 3.58
CA LEU A 6 1.63 -17.07 4.62
C LEU A 6 1.11 -17.61 5.97
N ASN A 7 1.13 -18.92 6.18
CA ASN A 7 0.70 -19.53 7.44
C ASN A 7 1.52 -18.98 8.63
N ASN A 8 0.83 -18.75 9.73
CA ASN A 8 1.41 -18.18 10.96
C ASN A 8 1.98 -16.76 10.82
N LYS A 9 1.73 -16.06 9.71
CA LYS A 9 2.09 -14.64 9.55
C LYS A 9 0.94 -13.73 10.00
N ILE A 10 1.30 -12.65 10.68
CA ILE A 10 0.39 -11.57 11.04
C ILE A 10 0.64 -10.41 10.08
N ALA A 11 -0.36 -10.11 9.25
CA ALA A 11 -0.27 -9.08 8.23
C ALA A 11 -1.15 -7.88 8.56
N VAL A 12 -0.58 -6.69 8.50
CA VAL A 12 -1.30 -5.42 8.59
C VAL A 12 -1.41 -4.81 7.20
N VAL A 13 -2.61 -4.38 6.80
CA VAL A 13 -2.87 -3.68 5.53
C VAL A 13 -3.58 -2.37 5.82
N THR A 14 -2.92 -1.23 5.54
CA THR A 14 -3.55 0.09 5.69
C THR A 14 -4.45 0.40 4.51
N GLY A 15 -5.61 1.05 4.74
CA GLY A 15 -6.63 1.24 3.70
C GLY A 15 -7.14 -0.10 3.17
N GLY A 16 -7.26 -1.09 4.05
CA GLY A 16 -7.59 -2.48 3.70
C GLY A 16 -9.08 -2.74 3.46
N GLY A 17 -9.95 -1.74 3.64
CA GLY A 17 -11.40 -1.91 3.53
C GLY A 17 -11.92 -1.97 2.08
N GLN A 18 -11.15 -1.55 1.07
CA GLN A 18 -11.60 -1.52 -0.32
C GLN A 18 -10.44 -1.60 -1.34
N GLY A 19 -10.79 -1.77 -2.61
CA GLY A 19 -9.88 -1.66 -3.75
C GLY A 19 -8.68 -2.60 -3.68
N PHE A 20 -7.48 -2.08 -3.92
CA PHE A 20 -6.23 -2.85 -3.81
C PHE A 20 -6.01 -3.42 -2.41
N GLY A 21 -6.29 -2.61 -1.37
CA GLY A 21 -6.13 -3.03 0.02
C GLY A 21 -6.95 -4.27 0.32
N TYR A 22 -8.22 -4.24 0.01
CA TYR A 22 -9.12 -5.38 0.26
C TYR A 22 -8.76 -6.63 -0.56
N SER A 23 -8.34 -6.46 -1.81
CA SER A 23 -7.86 -7.59 -2.63
C SER A 23 -6.60 -8.25 -2.04
N MET A 24 -5.70 -7.46 -1.45
CA MET A 24 -4.54 -7.99 -0.73
C MET A 24 -4.96 -8.70 0.57
N VAL A 25 -5.92 -8.15 1.31
CA VAL A 25 -6.49 -8.78 2.52
C VAL A 25 -7.07 -10.15 2.20
N GLU A 26 -7.91 -10.26 1.15
CA GLU A 26 -8.48 -11.53 0.71
C GLU A 26 -7.40 -12.52 0.30
N ARG A 27 -6.42 -12.07 -0.49
CA ARG A 27 -5.34 -12.94 -0.97
C ARG A 27 -4.47 -13.45 0.17
N PHE A 28 -4.11 -12.61 1.14
CA PHE A 28 -3.29 -13.00 2.29
C PHE A 28 -4.06 -13.96 3.20
N SER A 29 -5.35 -13.69 3.44
CA SER A 29 -6.24 -14.57 4.19
C SER A 29 -6.33 -15.96 3.55
N GLN A 30 -6.50 -16.05 2.23
CA GLN A 30 -6.52 -17.30 1.47
C GLN A 30 -5.16 -18.02 1.47
N SER A 31 -4.07 -17.28 1.64
CA SER A 31 -2.71 -17.79 1.75
C SER A 31 -2.33 -18.21 3.18
N GLY A 32 -3.27 -18.17 4.14
CA GLY A 32 -3.10 -18.64 5.51
C GLY A 32 -2.66 -17.58 6.53
N ALA A 33 -2.47 -16.33 6.13
CA ALA A 33 -2.15 -15.25 7.09
C ALA A 33 -3.36 -14.92 7.98
N THR A 34 -3.08 -14.48 9.20
CA THR A 34 -4.03 -13.66 9.97
C THR A 34 -3.84 -12.22 9.54
N VAL A 35 -4.92 -11.56 9.11
CA VAL A 35 -4.85 -10.21 8.56
C VAL A 35 -5.56 -9.22 9.46
N VAL A 36 -4.93 -8.07 9.69
CA VAL A 36 -5.51 -6.94 10.40
C VAL A 36 -5.64 -5.77 9.44
N ILE A 37 -6.86 -5.39 9.15
CA ILE A 37 -7.17 -4.19 8.37
C ILE A 37 -6.97 -2.98 9.27
N TRP A 38 -6.17 -2.01 8.82
CA TRP A 38 -6.12 -0.68 9.40
C TRP A 38 -6.79 0.30 8.45
N ASP A 39 -7.98 0.77 8.78
CA ASP A 39 -8.73 1.70 7.93
C ASP A 39 -9.37 2.80 8.77
N LYS A 40 -9.43 4.01 8.21
CA LYS A 40 -10.04 5.16 8.86
C LYS A 40 -11.57 5.08 8.86
N ASP A 41 -12.13 4.48 7.81
CA ASP A 41 -13.57 4.40 7.59
C ASP A 41 -14.18 3.27 8.43
N LYS A 42 -14.69 3.64 9.61
CA LYS A 42 -15.30 2.71 10.54
C LYS A 42 -16.53 2.02 9.94
N ASP A 43 -17.40 2.79 9.28
CA ASP A 43 -18.64 2.27 8.73
C ASP A 43 -18.35 1.26 7.61
N LEU A 44 -17.34 1.56 6.80
CA LEU A 44 -16.88 0.63 5.76
C LEU A 44 -16.42 -0.70 6.37
N ILE A 45 -15.48 -0.67 7.34
CA ILE A 45 -14.94 -1.91 7.91
C ILE A 45 -15.98 -2.71 8.70
N GLU A 46 -16.95 -2.06 9.35
CA GLU A 46 -18.06 -2.72 10.04
C GLU A 46 -19.06 -3.36 9.07
N SER A 47 -19.16 -2.86 7.83
CA SER A 47 -20.02 -3.41 6.78
C SER A 47 -19.44 -4.64 6.09
N LEU A 48 -18.15 -4.93 6.27
CA LEU A 48 -17.48 -6.04 5.60
C LEU A 48 -17.83 -7.39 6.24
N ASN A 49 -18.13 -8.37 5.42
CA ASN A 49 -18.24 -9.75 5.86
C ASN A 49 -16.83 -10.39 5.86
N LEU A 50 -16.09 -10.17 6.93
CA LEU A 50 -14.70 -10.60 7.03
C LEU A 50 -14.55 -12.11 7.27
N PRO A 51 -13.56 -12.76 6.62
CA PRO A 51 -13.16 -14.13 6.95
C PRO A 51 -12.75 -14.26 8.44
N LYS A 52 -12.80 -15.45 9.00
CA LYS A 52 -12.49 -15.70 10.43
C LYS A 52 -11.07 -15.29 10.84
N ASN A 53 -10.13 -15.33 9.92
CA ASN A 53 -8.73 -14.93 10.13
C ASN A 53 -8.45 -13.47 9.74
N VAL A 54 -9.49 -12.66 9.56
CA VAL A 54 -9.38 -11.23 9.27
C VAL A 54 -10.08 -10.42 10.36
N THR A 55 -9.41 -9.41 10.87
CA THR A 55 -9.97 -8.44 11.82
C THR A 55 -9.69 -7.03 11.33
N ALA A 56 -10.35 -6.03 11.93
CA ALA A 56 -10.15 -4.63 11.58
C ALA A 56 -9.95 -3.77 12.82
N VAL A 57 -9.15 -2.73 12.67
CA VAL A 57 -8.89 -1.67 13.67
C VAL A 57 -9.07 -0.33 12.98
N GLN A 58 -9.89 0.55 13.57
CA GLN A 58 -10.03 1.90 13.06
C GLN A 58 -8.72 2.67 13.24
N THR A 59 -8.11 3.09 12.13
CA THR A 59 -6.77 3.70 12.14
C THR A 59 -6.72 4.90 11.20
N ASP A 60 -6.42 6.07 11.71
CA ASP A 60 -6.07 7.24 10.90
C ASP A 60 -4.54 7.31 10.74
N VAL A 61 -4.04 7.01 9.55
CA VAL A 61 -2.59 7.02 9.27
C VAL A 61 -1.97 8.42 9.34
N THR A 62 -2.76 9.48 9.31
CA THR A 62 -2.29 10.86 9.48
C THR A 62 -2.03 11.24 10.94
N SER A 63 -2.47 10.41 11.89
CA SER A 63 -2.23 10.56 13.33
C SER A 63 -1.25 9.51 13.83
N TYR A 64 -0.05 9.94 14.24
CA TYR A 64 0.94 9.01 14.79
C TYR A 64 0.43 8.29 16.04
N GLU A 65 -0.33 8.99 16.91
CA GLU A 65 -0.96 8.39 18.08
C GLU A 65 -1.97 7.29 17.71
N SER A 66 -2.80 7.52 16.66
CA SER A 66 -3.73 6.51 16.14
C SER A 66 -2.98 5.27 15.67
N VAL A 67 -1.88 5.47 14.91
CA VAL A 67 -1.03 4.37 14.43
C VAL A 67 -0.40 3.59 15.59
N GLU A 68 0.18 4.28 16.60
CA GLU A 68 0.74 3.61 17.78
C GLU A 68 -0.29 2.79 18.55
N ASN A 69 -1.51 3.32 18.71
CA ASN A 69 -2.59 2.59 19.37
C ASN A 69 -3.00 1.35 18.58
N SER A 70 -3.06 1.44 17.26
CA SER A 70 -3.34 0.30 16.37
C SER A 70 -2.24 -0.77 16.41
N VAL A 71 -0.96 -0.36 16.52
CA VAL A 71 0.15 -1.29 16.77
C VAL A 71 -0.04 -2.00 18.12
N LYS A 72 -0.30 -1.26 19.20
CA LYS A 72 -0.53 -1.84 20.54
C LYS A 72 -1.69 -2.83 20.53
N GLU A 73 -2.81 -2.47 19.89
CA GLU A 73 -3.97 -3.36 19.78
C GLU A 73 -3.65 -4.62 18.99
N THR A 74 -2.98 -4.48 17.84
CA THR A 74 -2.57 -5.62 17.02
C THR A 74 -1.63 -6.56 17.78
N LEU A 75 -0.63 -6.01 18.47
CA LEU A 75 0.32 -6.79 19.27
C LEU A 75 -0.34 -7.46 20.49
N SER A 76 -1.31 -6.82 21.11
CA SER A 76 -2.02 -7.42 22.26
C SER A 76 -2.81 -8.68 21.86
N LYS A 77 -3.31 -8.73 20.62
CA LYS A 77 -4.09 -9.86 20.10
C LYS A 77 -3.21 -10.95 19.47
N HIS A 78 -2.10 -10.55 18.84
CA HIS A 78 -1.33 -11.46 17.97
C HIS A 78 0.15 -11.60 18.35
N ASN A 79 0.64 -10.82 19.33
CA ASN A 79 2.03 -10.80 19.84
C ASN A 79 3.11 -10.36 18.85
N LYS A 80 2.82 -10.20 17.56
CA LYS A 80 3.77 -9.82 16.51
C LYS A 80 3.08 -9.15 15.33
N ILE A 81 3.86 -8.49 14.48
CA ILE A 81 3.50 -8.04 13.15
C ILE A 81 4.61 -8.48 12.20
N ASP A 82 4.32 -9.42 11.31
CA ASP A 82 5.29 -9.99 10.36
C ASP A 82 5.28 -9.23 9.03
N ILE A 83 4.11 -8.71 8.63
CA ILE A 83 3.89 -8.08 7.33
C ILE A 83 3.22 -6.72 7.55
N LEU A 84 3.74 -5.69 6.89
CA LEU A 84 3.11 -4.37 6.80
C LEU A 84 2.94 -3.98 5.33
N VAL A 85 1.72 -3.72 4.91
CA VAL A 85 1.43 -3.13 3.61
C VAL A 85 0.89 -1.72 3.79
N ASN A 86 1.68 -0.73 3.42
CA ASN A 86 1.28 0.67 3.37
C ASN A 86 0.56 0.94 2.05
N ASN A 87 -0.77 0.83 2.08
CA ASN A 87 -1.62 0.98 0.92
C ASN A 87 -2.58 2.18 1.03
N ALA A 88 -2.89 2.66 2.22
CA ALA A 88 -3.74 3.84 2.39
C ALA A 88 -3.24 5.01 1.55
N GLY A 89 -4.14 5.68 0.84
CA GLY A 89 -3.80 6.80 -0.01
C GLY A 89 -5.01 7.39 -0.74
N ILE A 90 -4.86 8.63 -1.19
CA ILE A 90 -5.86 9.38 -1.96
C ILE A 90 -5.22 10.05 -3.17
N ALA A 91 -5.97 10.20 -4.26
CA ALA A 91 -5.48 10.94 -5.43
C ALA A 91 -5.44 12.47 -5.21
N GLY A 92 -6.28 12.97 -4.33
CA GLY A 92 -6.55 14.39 -4.21
C GLY A 92 -7.32 14.98 -5.41
N PRO A 93 -7.70 16.26 -5.34
CA PRO A 93 -8.38 16.95 -6.45
C PRO A 93 -7.40 17.25 -7.61
N SER A 94 -7.95 17.55 -8.79
CA SER A 94 -7.18 17.85 -10.00
C SER A 94 -7.12 19.34 -10.24
N PHE A 95 -5.93 19.95 -10.05
CA PHE A 95 -5.67 21.37 -10.28
C PHE A 95 -4.28 21.58 -10.91
N LYS A 96 -4.13 22.69 -11.63
CA LYS A 96 -2.80 23.16 -12.03
C LYS A 96 -1.96 23.46 -10.78
N THR A 97 -0.65 23.24 -10.87
CA THR A 97 0.26 23.40 -9.72
C THR A 97 0.11 24.77 -9.03
N TRP A 98 0.00 25.85 -9.80
CA TRP A 98 -0.09 27.22 -9.26
C TRP A 98 -1.50 27.60 -8.74
N GLU A 99 -2.50 26.75 -8.97
CA GLU A 99 -3.87 26.88 -8.50
C GLU A 99 -4.23 25.84 -7.43
N TYR A 100 -3.28 24.94 -7.11
CA TYR A 100 -3.54 23.82 -6.20
C TYR A 100 -3.77 24.35 -4.77
N PRO A 101 -4.92 24.05 -4.12
CA PRO A 101 -5.18 24.49 -2.76
C PRO A 101 -4.16 23.92 -1.77
N ILE A 102 -3.63 24.77 -0.88
CA ILE A 102 -2.57 24.40 0.04
C ILE A 102 -3.02 23.33 1.04
N ASP A 103 -4.25 23.43 1.54
CA ASP A 103 -4.85 22.44 2.44
C ASP A 103 -5.01 21.07 1.77
N GLN A 104 -5.38 21.05 0.49
CA GLN A 104 -5.50 19.80 -0.28
C GLN A 104 -4.12 19.20 -0.61
N TRP A 105 -3.10 20.04 -0.86
CA TRP A 105 -1.72 19.59 -0.95
C TRP A 105 -1.30 18.89 0.34
N GLN A 106 -1.51 19.54 1.49
CA GLN A 106 -1.11 19.00 2.79
C GLN A 106 -1.83 17.69 3.08
N ASN A 107 -3.14 17.62 2.84
CA ASN A 107 -3.94 16.41 3.06
C ASN A 107 -3.41 15.20 2.26
N VAL A 108 -3.05 15.40 0.98
CA VAL A 108 -2.47 14.33 0.16
C VAL A 108 -1.10 13.89 0.71
N VAL A 109 -0.23 14.83 1.05
CA VAL A 109 1.11 14.54 1.59
C VAL A 109 1.00 13.83 2.94
N ASP A 110 0.08 14.25 3.81
CA ASP A 110 -0.11 13.66 5.13
C ASP A 110 -0.56 12.20 5.03
N ILE A 111 -1.48 11.89 4.12
CA ILE A 111 -1.97 10.52 3.95
C ILE A 111 -0.94 9.67 3.20
N ASP A 112 -0.49 10.12 2.02
CA ASP A 112 0.22 9.30 1.04
C ASP A 112 1.73 9.16 1.30
N LEU A 113 2.31 10.04 2.14
CA LEU A 113 3.73 10.02 2.47
C LEU A 113 3.98 9.98 3.98
N THR A 114 3.45 10.97 4.72
CA THR A 114 3.67 11.05 6.18
C THR A 114 3.07 9.84 6.89
N GLY A 115 1.87 9.38 6.47
CA GLY A 115 1.23 8.19 7.00
C GLY A 115 2.05 6.92 6.77
N VAL A 116 2.69 6.77 5.62
CA VAL A 116 3.61 5.65 5.34
C VAL A 116 4.80 5.68 6.31
N PHE A 117 5.38 6.87 6.53
CA PHE A 117 6.46 7.05 7.51
C PHE A 117 5.99 6.68 8.93
N TYR A 118 4.83 7.14 9.36
CA TYR A 118 4.29 6.84 10.70
C TYR A 118 4.09 5.35 10.91
N CYS A 119 3.51 4.64 9.95
CA CYS A 119 3.32 3.19 10.01
C CYS A 119 4.67 2.46 10.08
N CYS A 120 5.64 2.82 9.24
CA CYS A 120 6.98 2.24 9.29
C CYS A 120 7.65 2.53 10.65
N LYS A 121 7.62 3.78 11.12
CA LYS A 121 8.22 4.19 12.41
C LYS A 121 7.65 3.41 13.60
N ALA A 122 6.35 3.14 13.60
CA ALA A 122 5.69 2.43 14.70
C ALA A 122 5.90 0.90 14.64
N VAL A 123 5.94 0.31 13.43
CA VAL A 123 5.99 -1.16 13.27
C VAL A 123 7.42 -1.71 13.24
N VAL A 124 8.35 -1.02 12.57
CA VAL A 124 9.74 -1.51 12.36
C VAL A 124 10.46 -1.91 13.64
N PRO A 125 10.37 -1.19 14.77
CA PRO A 125 11.04 -1.62 16.01
C PRO A 125 10.63 -3.02 16.48
N HIS A 126 9.38 -3.42 16.25
CA HIS A 126 8.88 -4.76 16.60
C HIS A 126 9.40 -5.82 15.63
N MET A 127 9.49 -5.52 14.33
CA MET A 127 10.11 -6.40 13.34
C MET A 127 11.60 -6.59 13.61
N VAL A 128 12.33 -5.53 13.98
CA VAL A 128 13.74 -5.60 14.37
C VAL A 128 13.93 -6.50 15.59
N LYS A 129 13.06 -6.41 16.59
CA LYS A 129 13.13 -7.25 17.79
C LYS A 129 12.90 -8.74 17.49
N SER A 130 12.06 -9.07 16.51
CA SER A 130 11.78 -10.45 16.11
C SER A 130 12.72 -10.98 15.02
N ASP A 131 13.60 -10.11 14.48
CA ASP A 131 14.45 -10.36 13.31
C ASP A 131 13.67 -10.94 12.11
N TYR A 132 12.47 -10.43 11.90
CA TYR A 132 11.63 -10.79 10.75
C TYR A 132 10.70 -9.66 10.38
N GLY A 133 10.62 -9.37 9.08
CA GLY A 133 9.64 -8.42 8.56
C GLY A 133 9.57 -8.38 7.03
N ARG A 134 8.37 -8.16 6.52
CA ARG A 134 8.12 -7.90 5.10
C ARG A 134 7.27 -6.65 4.98
N ILE A 135 7.84 -5.60 4.40
CA ILE A 135 7.16 -4.31 4.22
C ILE A 135 6.99 -4.07 2.72
N VAL A 136 5.77 -3.79 2.31
CA VAL A 136 5.47 -3.34 0.95
C VAL A 136 4.76 -1.99 0.98
N ASN A 137 5.35 -1.01 0.32
CA ASN A 137 4.78 0.31 0.15
C ASN A 137 4.10 0.42 -1.23
N VAL A 138 2.83 0.77 -1.26
CA VAL A 138 2.10 1.00 -2.51
C VAL A 138 2.31 2.44 -2.96
N SER A 139 3.23 2.62 -3.91
CA SER A 139 3.44 3.87 -4.61
C SER A 139 2.51 3.96 -5.84
N SER A 140 2.98 4.51 -6.93
CA SER A 140 2.24 4.66 -8.19
C SER A 140 3.22 4.90 -9.33
N ILE A 141 2.78 4.62 -10.55
CA ILE A 141 3.46 5.10 -11.76
C ILE A 141 3.61 6.63 -11.75
N ALA A 142 2.67 7.35 -11.12
CA ALA A 142 2.75 8.80 -10.94
C ALA A 142 3.99 9.25 -10.14
N GLY A 143 4.50 8.40 -9.25
CA GLY A 143 5.74 8.66 -8.52
C GLY A 143 7.01 8.52 -9.37
N LYS A 144 6.94 7.84 -10.52
CA LYS A 144 8.02 7.73 -11.50
C LYS A 144 7.98 8.84 -12.54
N GLU A 145 6.79 9.10 -13.09
CA GLU A 145 6.62 9.96 -14.27
C GLU A 145 6.12 11.37 -13.94
N GLY A 146 5.43 11.54 -12.82
CA GLY A 146 4.64 12.74 -12.55
C GLY A 146 3.36 12.81 -13.39
N ASN A 147 2.24 13.10 -12.74
CA ASN A 147 0.98 13.31 -13.46
C ASN A 147 0.60 14.79 -13.48
N PRO A 148 0.31 15.39 -14.64
CA PRO A 148 -0.24 16.74 -14.71
C PRO A 148 -1.50 16.87 -13.84
N ASN A 149 -1.66 18.01 -13.19
CA ASN A 149 -2.78 18.36 -12.30
C ASN A 149 -2.91 17.53 -11.02
N ALA A 150 -1.95 16.63 -10.72
CA ALA A 150 -1.90 15.78 -9.53
C ALA A 150 -0.51 15.86 -8.87
N MET A 151 0.02 17.07 -8.74
CA MET A 151 1.39 17.30 -8.27
C MET A 151 1.64 16.77 -6.85
N PRO A 152 0.78 16.99 -5.82
CA PRO A 152 1.03 16.46 -4.48
C PRO A 152 1.03 14.93 -4.45
N TYR A 153 0.12 14.29 -5.19
CA TYR A 153 0.09 12.83 -5.31
C TYR A 153 1.38 12.29 -5.92
N SER A 154 1.83 12.89 -7.03
CA SER A 154 3.07 12.48 -7.71
C SER A 154 4.28 12.67 -6.78
N ALA A 155 4.37 13.81 -6.09
CA ALA A 155 5.45 14.10 -5.15
C ALA A 155 5.45 13.12 -3.96
N ALA A 156 4.27 12.85 -3.35
CA ALA A 156 4.14 11.91 -2.25
C ALA A 156 4.54 10.49 -2.68
N LYS A 157 4.05 10.02 -3.84
CA LYS A 157 4.37 8.67 -4.35
C LYS A 157 5.83 8.53 -4.78
N ALA A 158 6.49 9.59 -5.25
CA ALA A 158 7.94 9.64 -5.46
C ALA A 158 8.70 9.58 -4.12
N GLY A 159 8.22 10.30 -3.10
CA GLY A 159 8.73 10.25 -1.73
C GLY A 159 8.67 8.83 -1.13
N VAL A 160 7.57 8.10 -1.35
CA VAL A 160 7.42 6.70 -0.92
C VAL A 160 8.47 5.79 -1.57
N ILE A 161 8.80 6.00 -2.85
CA ILE A 161 9.88 5.25 -3.52
C ILE A 161 11.23 5.53 -2.81
N ALA A 162 11.53 6.79 -2.52
CA ALA A 162 12.77 7.15 -1.83
C ALA A 162 12.81 6.60 -0.40
N LEU A 163 11.72 6.71 0.36
CA LEU A 163 11.57 6.15 1.70
C LEU A 163 11.83 4.63 1.70
N THR A 164 11.26 3.90 0.75
CA THR A 164 11.47 2.46 0.58
C THR A 164 12.95 2.11 0.41
N LYS A 165 13.65 2.86 -0.45
CA LYS A 165 15.08 2.64 -0.70
C LYS A 165 15.94 2.92 0.53
N SER A 166 15.63 3.98 1.28
CA SER A 166 16.34 4.31 2.51
C SER A 166 16.14 3.22 3.56
N LEU A 167 14.88 2.91 3.88
CA LEU A 167 14.55 1.93 4.92
C LEU A 167 15.03 0.52 4.56
N GLY A 168 14.98 0.13 3.28
CA GLY A 168 15.50 -1.15 2.82
C GLY A 168 17.01 -1.30 3.01
N LYS A 169 17.78 -0.19 2.87
CA LYS A 169 19.22 -0.18 3.15
C LYS A 169 19.52 -0.20 4.65
N GLU A 170 18.74 0.54 5.45
CA GLU A 170 18.89 0.60 6.92
C GLU A 170 18.67 -0.76 7.59
N LEU A 171 17.84 -1.63 6.97
CA LEU A 171 17.47 -2.94 7.50
C LEU A 171 18.14 -4.12 6.77
N SER A 172 19.13 -3.83 5.92
CA SER A 172 19.75 -4.84 5.04
C SER A 172 20.56 -5.92 5.79
N ASP A 173 20.95 -5.68 7.04
CA ASP A 173 21.62 -6.62 7.93
C ASP A 173 20.66 -7.52 8.73
N LYS A 174 19.35 -7.37 8.51
CA LYS A 174 18.28 -8.08 9.19
C LYS A 174 17.45 -8.93 8.23
N ASN A 175 16.72 -9.90 8.76
CA ASN A 175 15.74 -10.63 7.96
C ASN A 175 14.46 -9.79 7.71
N ILE A 176 14.65 -8.54 7.28
CA ILE A 176 13.58 -7.60 6.97
C ILE A 176 13.76 -7.09 5.55
N ALA A 177 12.73 -7.31 4.71
CA ALA A 177 12.71 -6.78 3.35
C ALA A 177 11.68 -5.64 3.23
N VAL A 178 12.10 -4.55 2.60
CA VAL A 178 11.26 -3.36 2.35
C VAL A 178 11.23 -3.08 0.86
N ASN A 179 10.09 -3.24 0.22
CA ASN A 179 9.95 -3.07 -1.21
C ASN A 179 8.75 -2.15 -1.56
N CYS A 180 8.71 -1.72 -2.78
CA CYS A 180 7.68 -0.82 -3.31
C CYS A 180 7.07 -1.41 -4.58
N VAL A 181 5.77 -1.18 -4.78
CA VAL A 181 5.09 -1.45 -6.05
C VAL A 181 4.60 -0.15 -6.67
N THR A 182 4.68 -0.04 -8.01
CA THR A 182 4.24 1.14 -8.77
C THR A 182 3.15 0.76 -9.76
N PRO A 183 1.89 0.60 -9.28
CA PRO A 183 0.77 0.27 -10.15
C PRO A 183 0.40 1.43 -11.08
N ALA A 184 -0.05 1.11 -12.29
CA ALA A 184 -0.84 1.98 -13.13
C ALA A 184 -2.30 2.03 -12.63
N ALA A 185 -3.15 2.75 -13.37
CA ALA A 185 -4.58 2.79 -13.08
C ALA A 185 -5.19 1.39 -13.11
N ALA A 186 -5.99 1.10 -12.08
CA ALA A 186 -6.78 -0.12 -11.98
C ALA A 186 -8.27 0.21 -12.03
N LYS A 187 -9.05 -0.67 -12.62
CA LYS A 187 -10.50 -0.52 -12.66
C LYS A 187 -11.06 -0.75 -11.24
N THR A 188 -11.33 0.34 -10.56
CA THR A 188 -11.98 0.38 -9.24
C THR A 188 -13.29 1.16 -9.35
N ARG A 189 -14.08 1.25 -8.28
CA ARG A 189 -15.35 2.01 -8.25
C ARG A 189 -15.22 3.47 -8.70
N ILE A 190 -14.02 4.06 -8.68
CA ILE A 190 -13.76 5.42 -9.18
C ILE A 190 -14.08 5.55 -10.67
N PHE A 191 -13.96 4.46 -11.44
CA PHE A 191 -14.25 4.47 -12.88
C PHE A 191 -15.71 4.77 -13.23
N ASP A 192 -16.63 4.46 -12.33
CA ASP A 192 -18.07 4.75 -12.55
C ASP A 192 -18.38 6.26 -12.53
N GLN A 193 -17.40 7.08 -12.12
CA GLN A 193 -17.50 8.53 -11.99
C GLN A 193 -16.65 9.30 -13.01
N ILE A 194 -15.97 8.59 -13.92
CA ILE A 194 -15.04 9.20 -14.89
C ILE A 194 -15.63 9.10 -16.31
N SER A 195 -15.44 10.17 -17.13
CA SER A 195 -15.89 10.17 -18.52
C SER A 195 -15.17 9.12 -19.36
N GLN A 196 -15.83 8.60 -20.40
CA GLN A 196 -15.23 7.65 -21.34
C GLN A 196 -13.96 8.22 -22.00
N GLU A 197 -13.95 9.50 -22.35
CA GLU A 197 -12.78 10.18 -22.92
C GLU A 197 -11.57 10.12 -21.96
N HIS A 198 -11.78 10.30 -20.67
CA HIS A 198 -10.72 10.20 -19.68
C HIS A 198 -10.23 8.76 -19.50
N ILE A 199 -11.14 7.79 -19.56
CA ILE A 199 -10.80 6.35 -19.56
C ILE A 199 -9.92 6.02 -20.76
N ASP A 200 -10.30 6.45 -21.97
CA ASP A 200 -9.56 6.20 -23.20
C ASP A 200 -8.19 6.88 -23.19
N TYR A 201 -8.10 8.10 -22.64
CA TYR A 201 -6.83 8.78 -22.42
C TYR A 201 -5.91 7.99 -21.47
N MET A 202 -6.42 7.49 -20.34
CA MET A 202 -5.61 6.67 -19.42
C MET A 202 -5.16 5.36 -20.09
N LEU A 203 -6.04 4.71 -20.84
CA LEU A 203 -5.71 3.47 -21.56
C LEU A 203 -4.63 3.70 -22.63
N SER A 204 -4.68 4.82 -23.34
CA SER A 204 -3.67 5.15 -24.35
C SER A 204 -2.25 5.24 -23.83
N LYS A 205 -2.08 5.42 -22.51
CA LYS A 205 -0.78 5.46 -21.82
C LYS A 205 -0.26 4.08 -21.41
N ILE A 206 -1.09 3.03 -21.50
CA ILE A 206 -0.75 1.70 -21.02
C ILE A 206 -0.52 0.79 -22.24
N PRO A 207 0.74 0.41 -22.58
CA PRO A 207 1.04 -0.45 -23.74
C PRO A 207 0.30 -1.78 -23.75
N ARG A 208 -0.03 -2.35 -22.57
CA ARG A 208 -0.87 -3.57 -22.47
C ARG A 208 -2.31 -3.39 -22.93
N GLY A 209 -2.78 -2.18 -23.22
CA GLY A 209 -4.13 -1.88 -23.72
C GLY A 209 -5.27 -2.19 -22.76
N ARG A 210 -4.98 -2.41 -21.49
CA ARG A 210 -5.98 -2.64 -20.44
C ARG A 210 -5.53 -2.11 -19.08
N PHE A 211 -6.48 -1.88 -18.20
CA PHE A 211 -6.20 -1.55 -16.81
C PHE A 211 -5.66 -2.74 -16.03
N LEU A 212 -4.90 -2.44 -14.98
CA LEU A 212 -4.46 -3.41 -13.98
C LEU A 212 -5.70 -3.97 -13.25
N LYS A 213 -5.70 -5.25 -12.97
CA LYS A 213 -6.69 -5.87 -12.09
C LYS A 213 -6.16 -5.86 -10.66
N VAL A 214 -7.06 -5.73 -9.69
CA VAL A 214 -6.68 -5.68 -8.26
C VAL A 214 -6.01 -6.98 -7.79
N ASP A 215 -6.41 -8.11 -8.33
CA ASP A 215 -5.84 -9.43 -8.05
C ASP A 215 -4.42 -9.62 -8.62
N GLU A 216 -4.07 -8.93 -9.71
CA GLU A 216 -2.71 -8.96 -10.27
C GLU A 216 -1.73 -8.25 -9.32
N LEU A 217 -2.14 -7.12 -8.73
CA LEU A 217 -1.36 -6.45 -7.69
C LEU A 217 -1.27 -7.32 -6.44
N ALA A 218 -2.38 -7.87 -5.96
CA ALA A 218 -2.41 -8.74 -4.78
C ALA A 218 -1.50 -9.95 -4.95
N SER A 219 -1.41 -10.51 -6.15
CA SER A 219 -0.54 -11.66 -6.46
C SER A 219 0.95 -11.30 -6.35
N MET A 220 1.38 -10.15 -6.90
CA MET A 220 2.76 -9.69 -6.78
C MET A 220 3.11 -9.34 -5.33
N VAL A 221 2.23 -8.63 -4.62
CA VAL A 221 2.47 -8.25 -3.23
C VAL A 221 2.52 -9.50 -2.34
N SER A 222 1.71 -10.53 -2.60
CA SER A 222 1.76 -11.78 -1.84
C SER A 222 3.13 -12.46 -1.92
N TRP A 223 3.78 -12.47 -3.10
CA TRP A 223 5.14 -12.96 -3.22
C TRP A 223 6.14 -12.07 -2.49
N LEU A 224 6.02 -10.74 -2.62
CA LEU A 224 6.91 -9.78 -1.96
C LEU A 224 6.89 -9.90 -0.43
N VAL A 225 5.76 -10.31 0.17
CA VAL A 225 5.62 -10.46 1.62
C VAL A 225 5.83 -11.89 2.11
N SER A 226 6.10 -12.83 1.21
CA SER A 226 6.39 -14.23 1.56
C SER A 226 7.85 -14.45 1.94
N GLU A 227 8.17 -15.63 2.46
CA GLU A 227 9.55 -16.05 2.72
C GLU A 227 10.34 -16.31 1.44
N GLU A 228 9.67 -16.58 0.30
CA GLU A 228 10.32 -16.74 -0.99
C GLU A 228 11.07 -15.47 -1.44
N ASN A 229 10.61 -14.29 -0.99
CA ASN A 229 11.35 -13.05 -1.13
C ASN A 229 12.36 -12.88 0.00
N SER A 230 13.49 -13.54 -0.12
CA SER A 230 14.56 -13.52 0.89
C SER A 230 15.74 -12.60 0.55
N TYR A 231 15.83 -12.11 -0.69
CA TYR A 231 17.01 -11.35 -1.16
C TYR A 231 16.70 -9.93 -1.60
N THR A 232 15.46 -9.65 -2.02
CA THR A 232 15.10 -8.35 -2.59
C THR A 232 14.65 -7.36 -1.52
N THR A 233 15.39 -6.25 -1.37
CA THR A 233 15.03 -5.12 -0.52
C THR A 233 15.38 -3.80 -1.19
N GLY A 234 14.68 -2.71 -0.87
CA GLY A 234 14.86 -1.39 -1.49
C GLY A 234 14.44 -1.32 -2.96
N ALA A 235 13.80 -2.34 -3.50
CA ALA A 235 13.44 -2.43 -4.89
C ALA A 235 12.06 -1.83 -5.21
N VAL A 236 11.89 -1.47 -6.47
CA VAL A 236 10.65 -0.92 -7.02
C VAL A 236 10.14 -1.85 -8.12
N PHE A 237 9.01 -2.49 -7.85
CA PHE A 237 8.39 -3.44 -8.76
C PHE A 237 7.30 -2.76 -9.58
N ASP A 238 7.48 -2.76 -10.89
CA ASP A 238 6.58 -2.09 -11.81
C ASP A 238 5.33 -2.93 -12.13
N LEU A 239 4.17 -2.31 -12.04
CA LEU A 239 2.86 -2.84 -12.43
C LEU A 239 2.15 -1.87 -13.38
N SER A 240 2.93 -1.19 -14.26
CA SER A 240 2.41 -0.16 -15.15
C SER A 240 1.91 -0.70 -16.50
N GLY A 241 2.03 -2.00 -16.76
CA GLY A 241 1.67 -2.58 -18.04
C GLY A 241 2.58 -2.14 -19.21
N GLY A 242 3.85 -1.86 -18.90
CA GLY A 242 4.86 -1.42 -19.85
C GLY A 242 4.95 0.10 -20.04
N ARG A 243 4.20 0.89 -19.24
CA ARG A 243 4.22 2.35 -19.30
C ARG A 243 5.55 2.93 -18.81
N ALA A 244 6.07 2.40 -17.70
CA ALA A 244 7.41 2.74 -17.22
C ALA A 244 8.35 1.54 -17.38
N THR A 245 9.63 1.80 -17.68
CA THR A 245 10.64 0.77 -17.97
C THR A 245 11.90 0.88 -17.11
N TYR A 246 11.87 1.71 -16.05
CA TYR A 246 12.99 1.92 -15.12
C TYR A 246 12.55 1.87 -13.68
#